data_6cada6db08824b26c39bf3a6a58d930c
#
_entry.id   6cada6db08824b26c39bf3a6a58d930c
#
_cell.length_a   1.000
_cell.length_b   1.000
_cell.length_c   1.000
_cell.angle_alpha   90.00
_cell.angle_beta   90.00
_cell.angle_gamma   90.00
#
_symmetry.space_group_name_H-M   'P 1'
#
loop_
_entity.id
_entity.type
_entity.pdbx_description
1 polymer ?
#
loop_
_entity_poly.entity_id
_entity_poly.type
_entity_poly.pdbx_seq_one_letter_code
_entity_poly.pdbx_strand_id
1 'polypeptide(L)'
;MAIRHYLFFLLSIFACIANAEEAGTGKPKFTFDGFGSVGVSHSSMESGDYVLDSSIPKGTALSEDWSFGNDTRIAVHLAAELTPKISAVLQVVSEYHTPNSYQPEVEWANVKYAFTPDLYIRFGRIALPTFMHSDNRDVGYTYVWIHPPLELYRQLPISHSDGVDGMYRFQLGESVNSIKAILYGENTLERENSTSISKDMWGIFDTIEYGPTTAHIGYQERLAATESSQGVTGPWIRNSDLSLGVQYDPGDWFVISEWIQRKSTTKITAMYVSGGYRVKKFTPYITYAQNSPGSFLPGFPPPSPSSISRAERAQSAVSLGLRWDFMKNTDLKLQYDQVKLSDNSNGFLANVPPGVILYGAKFHVFSAVVDFIF
;
A
#
# COMPACT_ATOMS: atom_id res chain seq x y z
N MET A 1 -15.87 16.69 2.46
CA MET A 1 -15.96 17.34 3.81
C MET A 1 -14.64 17.20 4.60
N ALA A 2 -13.90 16.12 4.46
CA ALA A 2 -12.61 15.86 5.13
C ALA A 2 -11.51 16.89 4.85
N ILE A 3 -11.27 17.29 3.60
CA ILE A 3 -10.22 18.27 3.21
C ILE A 3 -10.33 19.58 4.00
N ARG A 4 -11.55 20.02 4.30
CA ARG A 4 -11.80 21.28 5.02
C ARG A 4 -11.34 21.23 6.49
N HIS A 5 -11.38 20.07 7.13
CA HIS A 5 -10.90 19.86 8.50
C HIS A 5 -9.37 19.77 8.55
N TYR A 6 -8.73 19.14 7.57
CA TYR A 6 -7.26 19.08 7.47
C TYR A 6 -6.64 20.44 7.13
N LEU A 7 -7.30 21.24 6.28
CA LEU A 7 -6.86 22.60 5.99
C LEU A 7 -6.94 23.50 7.24
N PHE A 8 -8.00 23.35 8.07
CA PHE A 8 -8.13 24.06 9.33
C PHE A 8 -7.10 23.61 10.36
N PHE A 9 -6.80 22.31 10.42
CA PHE A 9 -5.77 21.75 11.30
C PHE A 9 -4.39 22.23 10.89
N LEU A 10 -4.07 22.24 9.61
CA LEU A 10 -2.82 22.79 9.07
C LEU A 10 -2.71 24.31 9.29
N LEU A 11 -3.77 25.08 9.09
CA LEU A 11 -3.80 26.52 9.38
C LEU A 11 -3.62 26.81 10.87
N SER A 12 -4.15 25.97 11.77
CA SER A 12 -3.94 26.10 13.21
C SER A 12 -2.51 25.75 13.62
N ILE A 13 -1.86 24.79 12.97
CA ILE A 13 -0.43 24.49 13.14
C ILE A 13 0.41 25.67 12.64
N PHE A 14 0.12 26.26 11.49
CA PHE A 14 0.81 27.46 10.99
C PHE A 14 0.62 28.66 11.92
N ALA A 15 -0.57 28.83 12.48
CA ALA A 15 -0.83 29.89 13.47
C ALA A 15 -0.11 29.68 14.79
N CYS A 16 0.08 28.42 15.23
CA CYS A 16 0.92 28.07 16.39
C CYS A 16 2.41 28.32 16.10
N ILE A 17 2.89 28.13 14.86
CA ILE A 17 4.27 28.40 14.45
C ILE A 17 4.58 29.88 14.49
N ALA A 18 3.66 30.75 14.08
CA ALA A 18 3.84 32.21 14.14
C ALA A 18 4.00 32.73 15.58
N ASN A 19 3.53 31.99 16.59
CA ASN A 19 3.66 32.34 18.01
C ASN A 19 4.81 31.57 18.72
N ALA A 20 5.49 30.61 18.04
CA ALA A 20 6.59 29.83 18.62
C ALA A 20 7.96 30.52 18.48
N GLU A 21 8.03 31.71 17.95
CA GLU A 21 9.27 32.47 17.70
C GLU A 21 10.04 32.84 18.98
N GLU A 22 9.42 32.66 20.18
CA GLU A 22 10.05 32.94 21.47
C GLU A 22 10.69 31.72 22.17
N ALA A 23 10.52 30.47 21.64
CA ALA A 23 10.89 29.28 22.43
C ALA A 23 12.11 28.49 21.94
N GLY A 24 12.78 28.85 20.84
CA GLY A 24 13.92 28.06 20.37
C GLY A 24 14.84 28.79 19.38
N THR A 25 16.13 28.62 19.57
CA THR A 25 17.22 29.33 18.85
C THR A 25 17.45 28.85 17.40
N GLY A 26 16.52 28.11 16.77
CA GLY A 26 16.65 27.64 15.39
C GLY A 26 15.43 28.04 14.54
N LYS A 27 15.65 28.58 13.33
CA LYS A 27 14.57 28.82 12.38
C LYS A 27 14.00 27.48 11.89
N PRO A 28 12.65 27.36 11.70
CA PRO A 28 12.05 26.19 11.10
C PRO A 28 12.68 25.88 9.73
N LYS A 29 12.98 24.60 9.49
CA LYS A 29 13.50 24.12 8.21
C LYS A 29 12.39 23.41 7.44
N PHE A 30 12.17 23.81 6.19
CA PHE A 30 11.20 23.20 5.30
C PHE A 30 11.92 22.47 4.18
N THR A 31 11.41 21.27 3.87
CA THR A 31 11.84 20.47 2.72
C THR A 31 10.64 20.21 1.86
N PHE A 32 10.77 20.43 0.56
CA PHE A 32 9.77 20.13 -0.45
C PHE A 32 10.39 19.17 -1.44
N ASP A 33 9.73 18.04 -1.65
CA ASP A 33 10.10 17.01 -2.61
C ASP A 33 8.84 16.34 -3.17
N GLY A 34 9.02 15.40 -4.07
CA GLY A 34 7.90 14.70 -4.65
C GLY A 34 8.32 13.53 -5.52
N PHE A 35 7.33 12.80 -5.98
CA PHE A 35 7.51 11.66 -6.87
C PHE A 35 6.37 11.55 -7.86
N GLY A 36 6.58 10.80 -8.90
CA GLY A 36 5.53 10.46 -9.84
C GLY A 36 5.84 9.23 -10.64
N SER A 37 4.80 8.68 -11.21
CA SER A 37 4.81 7.55 -12.14
C SER A 37 3.88 7.88 -13.29
N VAL A 38 4.32 7.63 -14.52
CA VAL A 38 3.48 7.68 -15.71
C VAL A 38 3.53 6.31 -16.35
N GLY A 39 2.39 5.60 -16.29
CA GLY A 39 2.31 4.22 -16.71
C GLY A 39 1.21 3.94 -17.71
N VAL A 40 1.37 2.86 -18.45
CA VAL A 40 0.37 2.31 -19.34
C VAL A 40 0.36 0.80 -19.21
N SER A 41 -0.83 0.20 -19.16
CA SER A 41 -1.00 -1.26 -19.12
C SER A 41 -2.01 -1.75 -20.16
N HIS A 42 -1.79 -2.97 -20.63
CA HIS A 42 -2.68 -3.72 -21.52
C HIS A 42 -2.86 -5.13 -21.00
N SER A 43 -4.07 -5.67 -21.08
CA SER A 43 -4.39 -7.02 -20.64
C SER A 43 -5.07 -7.82 -21.75
N SER A 44 -4.74 -9.11 -21.83
CA SER A 44 -5.40 -10.04 -22.75
C SER A 44 -6.73 -10.60 -22.23
N MET A 45 -7.20 -10.15 -21.06
CA MET A 45 -8.48 -10.56 -20.48
C MET A 45 -9.62 -9.74 -21.11
N GLU A 46 -10.57 -10.41 -21.80
CA GLU A 46 -11.66 -9.70 -22.48
C GLU A 46 -12.92 -9.51 -21.63
N SER A 47 -13.05 -10.27 -20.54
CA SER A 47 -14.30 -10.36 -19.77
C SER A 47 -14.18 -9.82 -18.35
N GLY A 48 -13.29 -8.88 -18.12
CA GLY A 48 -13.10 -8.23 -16.82
C GLY A 48 -11.89 -7.31 -16.84
N ASP A 49 -11.87 -6.33 -15.97
CA ASP A 49 -10.80 -5.38 -15.86
C ASP A 49 -9.69 -5.85 -14.92
N TYR A 50 -8.46 -5.77 -15.38
CA TYR A 50 -7.31 -5.83 -14.48
C TYR A 50 -7.14 -4.47 -13.79
N VAL A 51 -7.20 -4.47 -12.47
CA VAL A 51 -7.06 -3.28 -11.61
C VAL A 51 -6.13 -3.56 -10.44
N LEU A 52 -5.32 -2.58 -10.04
CA LEU A 52 -4.38 -2.72 -8.92
C LEU A 52 -5.07 -2.70 -7.57
N ASP A 53 -6.13 -1.91 -7.45
CA ASP A 53 -6.91 -1.77 -6.21
C ASP A 53 -8.40 -1.79 -6.47
N SER A 54 -9.17 -1.99 -5.42
CA SER A 54 -10.65 -2.02 -5.47
C SER A 54 -11.30 -0.64 -5.52
N SER A 55 -10.51 0.43 -5.38
CA SER A 55 -10.94 1.82 -5.55
C SER A 55 -10.85 2.28 -7.01
N ILE A 56 -10.13 1.57 -7.88
CA ILE A 56 -10.01 1.88 -9.30
C ILE A 56 -11.28 1.47 -10.03
N PRO A 57 -12.07 2.43 -10.57
CA PRO A 57 -13.37 2.13 -11.16
C PRO A 57 -13.30 1.49 -12.55
N LYS A 58 -12.28 1.81 -13.34
CA LYS A 58 -12.03 1.27 -14.68
C LYS A 58 -10.59 0.82 -14.78
N GLY A 59 -10.39 -0.39 -15.26
CA GLY A 59 -9.09 -0.99 -15.46
C GLY A 59 -8.78 -1.27 -16.93
N THR A 60 -7.72 -2.03 -17.12
CA THR A 60 -7.29 -2.44 -18.45
C THR A 60 -7.96 -3.75 -18.86
N ALA A 61 -8.50 -3.81 -19.99
CA ALA A 61 -9.15 -4.80 -20.83
C ALA A 61 -10.60 -4.46 -21.16
N LEU A 62 -11.60 -4.82 -20.30
CA LEU A 62 -13.01 -4.62 -20.64
C LEU A 62 -13.41 -3.15 -20.75
N SER A 63 -12.95 -2.30 -19.82
CA SER A 63 -13.26 -0.87 -19.83
C SER A 63 -12.35 -0.07 -20.75
N GLU A 64 -11.06 -0.41 -20.79
CA GLU A 64 -10.04 0.30 -21.57
C GLU A 64 -9.04 -0.72 -22.12
N ASP A 65 -8.83 -0.78 -23.45
CA ASP A 65 -7.86 -1.68 -24.08
C ASP A 65 -6.44 -1.38 -23.58
N TRP A 66 -6.08 -0.09 -23.53
CA TRP A 66 -4.87 0.44 -22.89
C TRP A 66 -5.26 1.42 -21.80
N SER A 67 -4.89 1.13 -20.55
CA SER A 67 -5.22 1.99 -19.41
C SER A 67 -3.98 2.69 -18.87
N PHE A 68 -4.12 4.00 -18.64
CA PHE A 68 -3.16 4.82 -17.90
C PHE A 68 -3.52 4.93 -16.40
N GLY A 69 -4.72 4.46 -16.02
CA GLY A 69 -5.25 4.64 -14.68
C GLY A 69 -4.56 3.79 -13.60
N ASN A 70 -4.02 2.62 -13.97
CA ASN A 70 -3.44 1.71 -13.00
C ASN A 70 -2.15 2.27 -12.36
N ASP A 71 -1.22 2.79 -13.17
CA ASP A 71 0.15 3.06 -12.75
C ASP A 71 0.54 4.54 -12.89
N THR A 72 -0.42 5.45 -13.14
CA THR A 72 -0.13 6.88 -13.24
C THR A 72 -0.53 7.59 -11.96
N ARG A 73 0.45 8.24 -11.32
CA ARG A 73 0.28 9.04 -10.11
C ARG A 73 1.30 10.15 -10.01
N ILE A 74 0.99 11.18 -9.24
CA ILE A 74 1.94 12.22 -8.84
C ILE A 74 1.69 12.59 -7.38
N ALA A 75 2.76 12.85 -6.65
CA ALA A 75 2.69 13.25 -5.25
C ALA A 75 3.65 14.39 -4.95
N VAL A 76 3.24 15.20 -3.98
CA VAL A 76 4.08 16.21 -3.36
C VAL A 76 4.17 15.95 -1.86
N HIS A 77 5.37 16.15 -1.32
CA HIS A 77 5.71 15.92 0.06
C HIS A 77 6.33 17.18 0.66
N LEU A 78 5.77 17.65 1.77
CA LEU A 78 6.26 18.77 2.53
C LEU A 78 6.63 18.29 3.94
N ALA A 79 7.88 18.46 4.32
CA ALA A 79 8.35 18.21 5.69
C ALA A 79 8.77 19.53 6.34
N ALA A 80 8.47 19.68 7.62
CA ALA A 80 8.83 20.85 8.43
C ALA A 80 9.49 20.38 9.73
N GLU A 81 10.74 20.76 9.95
CA GLU A 81 11.43 20.65 11.24
C GLU A 81 11.16 21.94 12.02
N LEU A 82 10.20 21.90 12.94
CA LEU A 82 9.73 23.08 13.69
C LEU A 82 10.66 23.37 14.87
N THR A 83 11.12 22.33 15.54
CA THR A 83 12.13 22.35 16.61
C THR A 83 12.98 21.09 16.51
N PRO A 84 14.08 20.95 17.27
CA PRO A 84 14.85 19.71 17.30
C PRO A 84 14.04 18.47 17.73
N LYS A 85 12.86 18.65 18.34
CA LYS A 85 12.00 17.56 18.81
C LYS A 85 10.68 17.45 18.07
N ILE A 86 10.25 18.49 17.36
CA ILE A 86 8.94 18.52 16.70
C ILE A 86 9.13 18.67 15.21
N SER A 87 8.55 17.75 14.45
CA SER A 87 8.46 17.86 13.00
C SER A 87 7.05 17.53 12.53
N ALA A 88 6.69 18.01 11.35
CA ALA A 88 5.42 17.75 10.71
C ALA A 88 5.63 17.33 9.25
N VAL A 89 4.73 16.50 8.74
CA VAL A 89 4.77 16.00 7.36
C VAL A 89 3.38 16.12 6.76
N LEU A 90 3.33 16.55 5.50
CA LEU A 90 2.15 16.50 4.63
C LEU A 90 2.55 15.86 3.30
N GLN A 91 1.86 14.79 2.89
CA GLN A 91 1.96 14.19 1.57
C GLN A 91 0.58 14.18 0.92
N VAL A 92 0.52 14.68 -0.30
CA VAL A 92 -0.69 14.67 -1.13
C VAL A 92 -0.38 13.88 -2.39
N VAL A 93 -1.23 12.90 -2.69
CA VAL A 93 -1.12 12.01 -3.86
C VAL A 93 -2.33 12.26 -4.77
N SER A 94 -2.09 12.32 -6.07
CA SER A 94 -3.11 12.30 -7.11
C SER A 94 -2.92 11.06 -7.95
N GLU A 95 -3.87 10.14 -7.86
CA GLU A 95 -3.93 8.91 -8.64
C GLU A 95 -5.37 8.61 -9.06
N TYR A 96 -5.55 7.69 -10.03
CA TYR A 96 -6.87 7.38 -10.54
C TYR A 96 -7.65 6.48 -9.58
N HIS A 97 -8.77 7.01 -9.08
CA HIS A 97 -9.64 6.29 -8.15
C HIS A 97 -11.11 6.76 -8.26
N THR A 98 -11.99 6.13 -7.50
CA THR A 98 -13.39 6.54 -7.35
C THR A 98 -13.48 7.99 -6.82
N PRO A 99 -14.30 8.87 -7.43
CA PRO A 99 -15.35 8.63 -8.43
C PRO A 99 -14.92 8.81 -9.91
N ASN A 100 -13.92 8.09 -10.40
CA ASN A 100 -13.42 8.17 -11.77
C ASN A 100 -12.66 9.47 -12.05
N SER A 101 -11.71 9.81 -11.16
CA SER A 101 -10.94 11.04 -11.24
C SER A 101 -9.53 10.89 -10.66
N TYR A 102 -8.67 11.87 -10.93
CA TYR A 102 -7.37 12.06 -10.33
C TYR A 102 -7.42 13.12 -9.20
N GLN A 103 -8.50 13.16 -8.43
CA GLN A 103 -8.63 14.12 -7.34
C GLN A 103 -7.54 13.88 -6.31
N PRO A 104 -6.75 14.94 -5.94
CA PRO A 104 -5.70 14.78 -4.94
C PRO A 104 -6.25 14.40 -3.56
N GLU A 105 -5.60 13.45 -2.92
CA GLU A 105 -5.91 13.00 -1.56
C GLU A 105 -4.71 13.17 -0.64
N VAL A 106 -5.00 13.43 0.64
CA VAL A 106 -3.96 13.48 1.67
C VAL A 106 -3.62 12.06 2.07
N GLU A 107 -2.41 11.59 1.74
CA GLU A 107 -1.92 10.28 2.13
C GLU A 107 -1.26 10.31 3.51
N TRP A 108 -0.46 11.35 3.80
CA TRP A 108 0.12 11.56 5.13
C TRP A 108 -0.13 12.99 5.61
N ALA A 109 -0.48 13.13 6.88
CA ALA A 109 -0.62 14.42 7.55
C ALA A 109 -0.42 14.21 9.06
N ASN A 110 0.81 14.31 9.54
CA ASN A 110 1.11 14.01 10.94
C ASN A 110 2.15 14.94 11.55
N VAL A 111 2.13 15.00 12.87
CA VAL A 111 3.11 15.67 13.69
C VAL A 111 3.84 14.61 14.52
N LYS A 112 5.16 14.67 14.50
CA LYS A 112 6.07 13.81 15.26
C LYS A 112 6.67 14.57 16.42
N TYR A 113 6.67 13.95 17.62
CA TYR A 113 7.45 14.39 18.76
C TYR A 113 8.53 13.35 19.08
N ALA A 114 9.79 13.76 18.98
CA ALA A 114 10.96 12.93 19.29
C ALA A 114 11.40 13.16 20.75
N PHE A 115 11.25 12.14 21.60
CA PHE A 115 11.79 12.15 22.97
C PHE A 115 13.31 12.06 22.94
N THR A 116 13.83 11.17 22.07
CA THR A 116 15.23 10.96 21.73
C THR A 116 15.35 10.79 20.22
N PRO A 117 16.56 10.73 19.64
CA PRO A 117 16.72 10.38 18.22
C PRO A 117 16.10 9.02 17.85
N ASP A 118 16.02 8.10 18.83
CA ASP A 118 15.59 6.71 18.62
C ASP A 118 14.18 6.42 19.12
N LEU A 119 13.52 7.37 19.82
CA LEU A 119 12.16 7.19 20.36
C LEU A 119 11.29 8.39 19.99
N TYR A 120 10.20 8.12 19.28
CA TYR A 120 9.21 9.13 18.93
C TYR A 120 7.77 8.61 18.99
N ILE A 121 6.84 9.55 19.02
CA ILE A 121 5.41 9.34 18.76
C ILE A 121 4.95 10.24 17.61
N ARG A 122 3.90 9.79 16.87
CA ARG A 122 3.24 10.59 15.83
C ARG A 122 1.74 10.63 16.07
N PHE A 123 1.14 11.76 15.67
CA PHE A 123 -0.30 11.99 15.68
C PHE A 123 -0.75 12.45 14.32
N GLY A 124 -1.87 11.93 13.82
CA GLY A 124 -2.48 12.30 12.55
C GLY A 124 -2.57 11.14 11.58
N ARG A 125 -2.51 11.41 10.28
CA ARG A 125 -2.54 10.40 9.22
C ARG A 125 -1.15 9.81 9.01
N ILE A 126 -1.03 8.52 9.25
CA ILE A 126 0.23 7.79 9.37
C ILE A 126 0.18 6.54 8.51
N ALA A 127 1.27 6.23 7.78
CA ALA A 127 1.38 4.98 7.02
C ALA A 127 1.27 3.74 7.92
N LEU A 128 0.53 2.73 7.48
CA LEU A 128 0.42 1.43 8.15
C LEU A 128 1.63 0.56 7.83
N PRO A 129 2.44 0.15 8.80
CA PRO A 129 3.70 -0.57 8.56
C PRO A 129 3.50 -2.09 8.40
N THR A 130 2.48 -2.51 7.66
CA THR A 130 2.11 -3.94 7.53
C THR A 130 3.09 -4.74 6.71
N PHE A 131 3.65 -4.14 5.65
CA PHE A 131 4.57 -4.77 4.71
C PHE A 131 5.91 -4.05 4.68
N MET A 132 6.94 -4.69 4.13
CA MET A 132 8.28 -4.10 4.04
C MET A 132 8.31 -2.79 3.24
N HIS A 133 7.47 -2.66 2.21
CA HIS A 133 7.35 -1.46 1.38
C HIS A 133 6.12 -0.59 1.72
N SER A 134 5.56 -0.71 2.92
CA SER A 134 4.38 0.09 3.29
C SER A 134 4.63 1.59 3.30
N ASP A 135 5.77 2.03 3.83
CA ASP A 135 6.11 3.46 3.94
C ASP A 135 6.46 4.09 2.57
N ASN A 136 6.79 3.29 1.54
CA ASN A 136 7.18 3.75 0.21
C ASN A 136 6.37 3.11 -0.93
N ARG A 137 5.22 2.50 -0.62
CA ARG A 137 4.43 1.75 -1.62
C ARG A 137 3.98 2.59 -2.83
N ASP A 138 3.83 3.89 -2.66
CA ASP A 138 3.41 4.80 -3.73
C ASP A 138 4.58 5.39 -4.51
N VAL A 139 5.81 5.25 -3.99
CA VAL A 139 7.03 5.77 -4.60
C VAL A 139 7.64 4.72 -5.52
N GLY A 140 7.15 4.63 -6.76
CA GLY A 140 7.57 3.62 -7.74
C GLY A 140 9.08 3.51 -7.89
N TYR A 141 9.79 4.64 -7.89
CA TYR A 141 11.25 4.70 -8.02
C TYR A 141 12.02 3.87 -6.95
N THR A 142 11.42 3.58 -5.79
CA THR A 142 12.12 2.93 -4.66
C THR A 142 12.18 1.41 -4.75
N TYR A 143 11.44 0.77 -5.63
CA TYR A 143 11.43 -0.68 -5.80
C TYR A 143 11.59 -1.07 -7.27
N VAL A 144 11.83 -2.35 -7.52
CA VAL A 144 12.17 -2.85 -8.85
C VAL A 144 10.94 -3.09 -9.73
N TRP A 145 9.81 -3.45 -9.12
CA TRP A 145 8.55 -3.73 -9.82
C TRP A 145 7.91 -2.45 -10.35
N ILE A 146 6.94 -2.59 -11.23
CA ILE A 146 6.03 -1.48 -11.59
C ILE A 146 5.15 -1.12 -10.41
N HIS A 147 4.60 -2.12 -9.74
CA HIS A 147 3.88 -2.02 -8.48
C HIS A 147 4.20 -3.25 -7.60
N PRO A 148 4.08 -3.16 -6.28
CA PRO A 148 4.24 -4.32 -5.40
C PRO A 148 3.28 -5.45 -5.78
N PRO A 149 3.68 -6.75 -5.58
CA PRO A 149 2.87 -7.90 -6.01
C PRO A 149 1.45 -7.88 -5.46
N LEU A 150 0.46 -7.85 -6.35
CA LEU A 150 -0.97 -7.64 -6.03
C LEU A 150 -1.54 -8.74 -5.14
N GLU A 151 -1.11 -9.99 -5.33
CA GLU A 151 -1.59 -11.14 -4.59
C GLU A 151 -1.42 -10.95 -3.09
N LEU A 152 -0.37 -10.23 -2.68
CA LEU A 152 -0.09 -9.91 -1.29
C LEU A 152 -0.61 -8.52 -0.89
N TYR A 153 -0.20 -7.46 -1.59
CA TYR A 153 -0.48 -6.07 -1.16
C TYR A 153 -1.97 -5.71 -1.21
N ARG A 154 -2.73 -6.31 -2.13
CA ARG A 154 -4.19 -6.12 -2.21
C ARG A 154 -4.98 -6.82 -1.09
N GLN A 155 -4.33 -7.70 -0.28
CA GLN A 155 -4.98 -8.28 0.89
C GLN A 155 -5.31 -7.20 1.93
N LEU A 156 -4.48 -6.16 2.03
CA LEU A 156 -4.73 -4.99 2.87
C LEU A 156 -4.80 -3.73 1.98
N PRO A 157 -6.01 -3.34 1.54
CA PRO A 157 -6.16 -2.20 0.62
C PRO A 157 -5.97 -0.83 1.27
N ILE A 158 -5.91 -0.75 2.61
CA ILE A 158 -5.65 0.49 3.34
C ILE A 158 -4.13 0.70 3.48
N SER A 159 -3.67 1.91 3.18
CA SER A 159 -2.26 2.33 3.24
C SER A 159 -1.92 3.09 4.52
N HIS A 160 -2.91 3.78 5.09
CA HIS A 160 -2.74 4.68 6.23
C HIS A 160 -3.82 4.48 7.30
N SER A 161 -3.59 5.09 8.45
CA SER A 161 -4.60 5.28 9.50
C SER A 161 -4.52 6.68 10.08
N ASP A 162 -5.66 7.23 10.49
CA ASP A 162 -5.77 8.46 11.28
C ASP A 162 -5.71 8.07 12.76
N GLY A 163 -4.64 8.47 13.47
CA GLY A 163 -4.45 8.01 14.83
C GLY A 163 -3.11 8.37 15.46
N VAL A 164 -2.59 7.43 16.23
CA VAL A 164 -1.37 7.59 17.03
C VAL A 164 -0.50 6.36 16.84
N ASP A 165 0.78 6.57 16.54
CA ASP A 165 1.80 5.53 16.59
C ASP A 165 3.04 5.97 17.38
N GLY A 166 3.90 4.98 17.69
CA GLY A 166 5.21 5.22 18.26
C GLY A 166 6.26 4.30 17.65
N MET A 167 7.50 4.72 17.67
CA MET A 167 8.63 3.91 17.22
C MET A 167 9.78 4.03 18.20
N TYR A 168 10.42 2.88 18.46
CA TYR A 168 11.66 2.78 19.21
C TYR A 168 12.69 1.98 18.41
N ARG A 169 13.84 2.60 18.18
CA ARG A 169 15.00 2.01 17.51
C ARG A 169 16.08 1.68 18.54
N PHE A 170 16.66 0.48 18.45
CA PHE A 170 17.74 0.05 19.33
C PHE A 170 18.68 -0.92 18.63
N GLN A 171 19.90 -1.02 19.12
CA GLN A 171 20.88 -1.95 18.62
C GLN A 171 20.97 -3.18 19.55
N LEU A 172 20.95 -4.38 18.94
CA LEU A 172 21.15 -5.64 19.63
C LEU A 172 22.31 -6.40 18.95
N GLY A 173 23.49 -6.34 19.57
CA GLY A 173 24.73 -6.82 18.93
C GLY A 173 25.04 -6.02 17.66
N GLU A 174 25.11 -6.70 16.52
CA GLU A 174 25.33 -6.08 15.21
C GLU A 174 24.01 -5.74 14.47
N SER A 175 22.87 -6.14 15.01
CA SER A 175 21.58 -5.83 14.39
C SER A 175 20.99 -4.52 14.90
N VAL A 176 20.29 -3.81 14.02
CA VAL A 176 19.45 -2.66 14.36
C VAL A 176 18.00 -3.08 14.29
N ASN A 177 17.26 -2.87 15.37
CA ASN A 177 15.86 -3.21 15.50
C ASN A 177 15.03 -1.91 15.56
N SER A 178 13.91 -1.89 14.84
CA SER A 178 12.96 -0.76 14.80
C SER A 178 11.56 -1.26 15.12
N ILE A 179 11.18 -1.20 16.40
CA ILE A 179 9.83 -1.57 16.83
C ILE A 179 8.91 -0.38 16.61
N LYS A 180 7.86 -0.57 15.81
CA LYS A 180 6.79 0.39 15.58
C LYS A 180 5.49 -0.15 16.18
N ALA A 181 4.74 0.67 16.89
CA ALA A 181 3.45 0.29 17.46
C ALA A 181 2.37 1.28 17.04
N ILE A 182 1.27 0.79 16.46
CA ILE A 182 0.03 1.55 16.30
C ILE A 182 -0.71 1.44 17.63
N LEU A 183 -0.91 2.57 18.29
CA LEU A 183 -1.57 2.64 19.60
C LEU A 183 -3.08 2.78 19.44
N TYR A 184 -3.51 3.52 18.43
CA TYR A 184 -4.90 3.71 18.02
C TYR A 184 -4.92 4.19 16.56
N GLY A 185 -5.90 3.74 15.78
CA GLY A 185 -6.08 4.19 14.41
C GLY A 185 -7.47 3.91 13.85
N GLU A 186 -7.85 4.75 12.90
CA GLU A 186 -9.07 4.63 12.09
C GLU A 186 -8.72 4.81 10.62
N ASN A 187 -9.55 4.27 9.72
CA ASN A 187 -9.44 4.50 8.28
C ASN A 187 -10.80 4.40 7.62
N THR A 188 -10.98 5.19 6.59
CA THR A 188 -12.15 5.14 5.71
C THR A 188 -11.67 5.05 4.28
N LEU A 189 -12.10 4.02 3.56
CA LEU A 189 -11.78 3.78 2.16
C LEU A 189 -13.06 3.80 1.32
N GLU A 190 -13.18 4.78 0.45
CA GLU A 190 -14.30 4.91 -0.48
C GLU A 190 -14.16 3.94 -1.66
N ARG A 191 -15.28 3.40 -2.11
CA ARG A 191 -15.43 2.57 -3.30
C ARG A 191 -16.67 3.02 -4.04
N GLU A 192 -16.80 2.60 -5.29
CA GLU A 192 -17.89 3.01 -6.17
C GLU A 192 -19.28 2.92 -5.53
N ASN A 193 -19.58 1.82 -4.81
CA ASN A 193 -20.92 1.56 -4.27
C ASN A 193 -20.92 1.31 -2.74
N SER A 194 -19.83 1.56 -2.06
CA SER A 194 -19.73 1.32 -0.63
C SER A 194 -18.51 1.99 -0.02
N THR A 195 -18.54 2.19 1.28
CA THR A 195 -17.42 2.71 2.07
C THR A 195 -16.95 1.64 3.05
N SER A 196 -15.67 1.32 3.06
CA SER A 196 -15.07 0.44 4.06
C SER A 196 -14.55 1.28 5.21
N ILE A 197 -15.09 1.05 6.41
CA ILE A 197 -14.70 1.77 7.62
C ILE A 197 -13.92 0.80 8.51
N SER A 198 -12.77 1.26 9.00
CA SER A 198 -11.96 0.54 10.00
C SER A 198 -11.75 1.41 11.22
N LYS A 199 -11.82 0.82 12.41
CA LYS A 199 -11.61 1.51 13.69
C LYS A 199 -10.96 0.60 14.72
N ASP A 200 -10.60 1.17 15.87
CA ASP A 200 -9.96 0.47 16.97
C ASP A 200 -8.74 -0.33 16.50
N MET A 201 -7.96 0.31 15.59
CA MET A 201 -6.77 -0.30 15.03
C MET A 201 -5.63 -0.23 16.04
N TRP A 202 -4.97 -1.35 16.25
CA TRP A 202 -3.73 -1.42 16.99
C TRP A 202 -2.81 -2.46 16.34
N GLY A 203 -1.51 -2.34 16.58
CA GLY A 203 -0.56 -3.30 16.03
C GLY A 203 0.85 -3.08 16.54
N ILE A 204 1.68 -4.10 16.40
CA ILE A 204 3.10 -4.07 16.70
C ILE A 204 3.88 -4.69 15.55
N PHE A 205 4.98 -4.06 15.20
CA PHE A 205 5.83 -4.41 14.06
C PHE A 205 7.28 -4.27 14.46
N ASP A 206 8.12 -5.19 14.02
CA ASP A 206 9.56 -5.07 14.17
C ASP A 206 10.24 -5.23 12.81
N THR A 207 11.19 -4.35 12.53
CA THR A 207 12.08 -4.43 11.38
C THR A 207 13.50 -4.57 11.89
N ILE A 208 14.16 -5.66 11.50
CA ILE A 208 15.51 -6.05 11.93
C ILE A 208 16.43 -5.93 10.73
N GLU A 209 17.48 -5.12 10.86
CA GLU A 209 18.53 -4.92 9.86
C GLU A 209 19.83 -5.55 10.36
N TYR A 210 20.41 -6.46 9.58
CA TYR A 210 21.68 -7.12 9.88
C TYR A 210 22.49 -7.33 8.59
N GLY A 211 23.52 -6.53 8.39
CA GLY A 211 24.30 -6.54 7.15
C GLY A 211 23.41 -6.35 5.92
N PRO A 212 23.47 -7.26 4.93
CA PRO A 212 22.64 -7.18 3.73
C PRO A 212 21.22 -7.73 3.94
N THR A 213 20.86 -8.15 5.15
CA THR A 213 19.55 -8.75 5.46
C THR A 213 18.65 -7.77 6.18
N THR A 214 17.41 -7.65 5.69
CA THR A 214 16.31 -7.00 6.40
C THR A 214 15.22 -8.02 6.63
N ALA A 215 14.73 -8.13 7.86
CA ALA A 215 13.58 -8.96 8.22
C ALA A 215 12.48 -8.09 8.82
N HIS A 216 11.23 -8.46 8.59
CA HIS A 216 10.05 -7.77 9.08
C HIS A 216 9.07 -8.77 9.66
N ILE A 217 8.49 -8.44 10.81
CA ILE A 217 7.37 -9.15 11.41
C ILE A 217 6.36 -8.14 11.92
N GLY A 218 5.08 -8.37 11.67
CA GLY A 218 4.02 -7.49 12.11
C GLY A 218 2.75 -8.23 12.51
N TYR A 219 2.07 -7.72 13.53
CA TYR A 219 0.74 -8.15 13.91
C TYR A 219 -0.13 -6.93 14.14
N GLN A 220 -1.34 -6.94 13.56
CA GLN A 220 -2.32 -5.88 13.78
C GLN A 220 -3.74 -6.42 13.86
N GLU A 221 -4.60 -5.69 14.57
CA GLU A 221 -6.04 -5.93 14.62
C GLU A 221 -6.81 -4.65 14.36
N ARG A 222 -8.04 -4.81 13.83
CA ARG A 222 -9.01 -3.74 13.70
C ARG A 222 -10.43 -4.27 13.63
N LEU A 223 -11.40 -3.44 13.97
CA LEU A 223 -12.80 -3.66 13.61
C LEU A 223 -13.07 -3.02 12.26
N ALA A 224 -13.69 -3.75 11.35
CA ALA A 224 -14.07 -3.23 10.05
C ALA A 224 -15.55 -3.49 9.75
N ALA A 225 -16.20 -2.52 9.10
CA ALA A 225 -17.55 -2.63 8.58
C ALA A 225 -17.60 -2.06 7.17
N THR A 226 -18.61 -2.44 6.40
CA THR A 226 -18.91 -1.84 5.11
C THR A 226 -20.22 -1.08 5.23
N GLU A 227 -20.21 0.17 4.83
CA GLU A 227 -21.38 1.01 4.70
C GLU A 227 -21.82 1.03 3.23
N SER A 228 -23.09 0.78 2.99
CA SER A 228 -23.66 0.87 1.62
C SER A 228 -23.82 2.33 1.19
N SER A 229 -23.99 2.55 -0.13
CA SER A 229 -24.31 3.89 -0.68
C SER A 229 -25.60 4.52 -0.11
N GLN A 230 -26.45 3.73 0.56
CA GLN A 230 -27.67 4.18 1.23
C GLN A 230 -27.42 4.57 2.72
N GLY A 231 -26.16 4.53 3.20
CA GLY A 231 -25.82 4.87 4.57
C GLY A 231 -26.11 3.75 5.59
N VAL A 232 -26.34 2.51 5.13
CA VAL A 232 -26.57 1.37 6.01
C VAL A 232 -25.24 0.70 6.31
N THR A 233 -24.80 0.76 7.57
CA THR A 233 -23.59 0.12 8.05
C THR A 233 -23.85 -1.35 8.37
N GLY A 234 -23.08 -2.25 7.78
CA GLY A 234 -23.10 -3.67 8.07
C GLY A 234 -22.49 -4.02 9.45
N PRO A 235 -22.42 -5.29 9.79
CA PRO A 235 -21.87 -5.71 11.09
C PRO A 235 -20.37 -5.40 11.18
N TRP A 236 -19.92 -5.02 12.37
CA TRP A 236 -18.51 -4.87 12.68
C TRP A 236 -17.82 -6.22 12.82
N ILE A 237 -16.82 -6.45 12.00
CA ILE A 237 -16.05 -7.70 11.95
C ILE A 237 -14.63 -7.43 12.43
N ARG A 238 -14.15 -8.24 13.37
CA ARG A 238 -12.75 -8.21 13.79
C ARG A 238 -11.87 -8.79 12.67
N ASN A 239 -10.88 -8.03 12.27
CA ASN A 239 -9.84 -8.46 11.35
C ASN A 239 -8.51 -8.49 12.08
N SER A 240 -7.71 -9.54 11.85
CA SER A 240 -6.33 -9.60 12.30
C SER A 240 -5.42 -10.01 11.14
N ASP A 241 -4.25 -9.38 11.08
CA ASP A 241 -3.25 -9.61 10.05
C ASP A 241 -1.92 -9.93 10.74
N LEU A 242 -1.28 -11.05 10.35
CA LEU A 242 0.09 -11.41 10.70
C LEU A 242 0.93 -11.35 9.42
N SER A 243 1.95 -10.51 9.40
CA SER A 243 2.85 -10.33 8.26
C SER A 243 4.28 -10.74 8.62
N LEU A 244 4.96 -11.32 7.65
CA LEU A 244 6.38 -11.68 7.71
C LEU A 244 7.05 -11.23 6.40
N GLY A 245 8.25 -10.72 6.48
CA GLY A 245 9.03 -10.32 5.31
C GLY A 245 10.51 -10.58 5.53
N VAL A 246 11.24 -10.88 4.47
CA VAL A 246 12.70 -10.99 4.47
C VAL A 246 13.23 -10.52 3.13
N GLN A 247 14.29 -9.73 3.19
CA GLN A 247 15.08 -9.31 2.04
C GLN A 247 16.55 -9.60 2.32
N TYR A 248 17.25 -10.11 1.31
CA TYR A 248 18.69 -10.20 1.28
C TYR A 248 19.21 -9.46 0.03
N ASP A 249 19.97 -8.40 0.25
CA ASP A 249 20.49 -7.51 -0.81
C ASP A 249 21.98 -7.21 -0.59
N PRO A 250 22.89 -8.03 -1.12
CA PRO A 250 24.33 -7.79 -1.04
C PRO A 250 24.87 -6.74 -2.04
N GLY A 251 23.99 -6.11 -2.84
CA GLY A 251 24.32 -5.05 -3.79
C GLY A 251 24.19 -5.47 -5.25
N ASP A 252 24.81 -6.56 -5.69
CA ASP A 252 24.75 -6.99 -7.11
C ASP A 252 23.46 -7.71 -7.47
N TRP A 253 22.84 -8.36 -6.51
CA TRP A 253 21.58 -9.08 -6.66
C TRP A 253 20.73 -8.95 -5.39
N PHE A 254 19.49 -9.33 -5.46
CA PHE A 254 18.59 -9.34 -4.30
C PHE A 254 17.61 -10.50 -4.40
N VAL A 255 17.15 -10.92 -3.25
CA VAL A 255 15.96 -11.75 -3.07
C VAL A 255 15.10 -11.12 -1.98
N ILE A 256 13.80 -11.01 -2.23
CA ILE A 256 12.82 -10.53 -1.28
C ILE A 256 11.61 -11.44 -1.28
N SER A 257 11.05 -11.71 -0.11
CA SER A 257 9.83 -12.48 0.06
C SER A 257 9.03 -11.91 1.21
N GLU A 258 7.72 -11.83 1.01
CA GLU A 258 6.78 -11.49 2.07
C GLU A 258 5.62 -12.49 2.09
N TRP A 259 5.04 -12.66 3.26
CA TRP A 259 3.89 -13.51 3.53
C TRP A 259 2.92 -12.80 4.49
N ILE A 260 1.63 -12.98 4.27
CA ILE A 260 0.58 -12.50 5.16
C ILE A 260 -0.45 -13.58 5.43
N GLN A 261 -0.93 -13.64 6.66
CA GLN A 261 -2.14 -14.35 7.04
C GLN A 261 -3.16 -13.35 7.57
N ARG A 262 -4.27 -13.25 6.89
CA ARG A 262 -5.40 -12.44 7.29
C ARG A 262 -6.53 -13.30 7.83
N LYS A 263 -7.09 -12.95 8.96
CA LYS A 263 -8.29 -13.54 9.53
C LYS A 263 -9.37 -12.47 9.66
N SER A 264 -10.57 -12.80 9.19
CA SER A 264 -11.78 -12.00 9.26
C SER A 264 -12.94 -12.97 9.50
N THR A 265 -13.99 -12.98 8.69
CA THR A 265 -14.93 -14.09 8.55
C THR A 265 -14.29 -15.30 7.87
N THR A 266 -13.20 -15.06 7.16
CA THR A 266 -12.41 -16.06 6.44
C THR A 266 -10.94 -15.93 6.82
N LYS A 267 -10.20 -17.03 6.62
CA LYS A 267 -8.73 -17.05 6.72
C LYS A 267 -8.15 -17.07 5.31
N ILE A 268 -7.35 -16.08 4.96
CA ILE A 268 -6.64 -15.96 3.68
C ILE A 268 -5.15 -15.91 3.95
N THR A 269 -4.36 -16.54 3.10
CA THR A 269 -2.89 -16.38 3.09
C THR A 269 -2.45 -15.89 1.72
N ALA A 270 -1.41 -15.06 1.69
CA ALA A 270 -0.78 -14.62 0.46
C ALA A 270 0.72 -14.53 0.65
N MET A 271 1.46 -14.69 -0.45
CA MET A 271 2.92 -14.60 -0.45
C MET A 271 3.45 -14.18 -1.80
N TYR A 272 4.65 -13.65 -1.82
CA TYR A 272 5.47 -13.58 -3.02
C TYR A 272 6.94 -13.87 -2.72
N VAL A 273 7.67 -14.21 -3.76
CA VAL A 273 9.12 -14.22 -3.80
C VAL A 273 9.57 -13.52 -5.09
N SER A 274 10.53 -12.62 -4.97
CA SER A 274 11.11 -11.89 -6.09
C SER A 274 12.62 -11.91 -6.01
N GLY A 275 13.29 -12.00 -7.16
CA GLY A 275 14.73 -11.90 -7.23
C GLY A 275 15.15 -11.17 -8.50
N GLY A 276 16.25 -10.45 -8.40
CA GLY A 276 16.80 -9.68 -9.51
C GLY A 276 18.30 -9.53 -9.44
N TYR A 277 18.90 -9.13 -10.55
CA TYR A 277 20.33 -8.92 -10.69
C TYR A 277 20.62 -7.57 -11.34
N ARG A 278 21.56 -6.80 -10.77
CA ARG A 278 21.92 -5.47 -11.24
C ARG A 278 23.09 -5.52 -12.21
N VAL A 279 22.85 -5.12 -13.47
CA VAL A 279 23.86 -5.05 -14.51
C VAL A 279 23.95 -3.61 -15.01
N LYS A 280 24.91 -2.86 -14.50
CA LYS A 280 25.07 -1.43 -14.79
C LYS A 280 23.78 -0.65 -14.46
N LYS A 281 23.07 -0.17 -15.49
CA LYS A 281 21.81 0.58 -15.39
C LYS A 281 20.56 -0.29 -15.52
N PHE A 282 20.71 -1.60 -15.67
CA PHE A 282 19.61 -2.53 -15.89
C PHE A 282 19.45 -3.49 -14.72
N THR A 283 18.23 -3.72 -14.31
CA THR A 283 17.89 -4.70 -13.30
C THR A 283 16.75 -5.61 -13.80
N PRO A 284 17.09 -6.71 -14.51
CA PRO A 284 16.11 -7.77 -14.75
C PRO A 284 15.70 -8.43 -13.45
N TYR A 285 14.42 -8.82 -13.35
CA TYR A 285 13.85 -9.50 -12.20
C TYR A 285 12.76 -10.49 -12.58
N ILE A 286 12.52 -11.42 -11.68
CA ILE A 286 11.40 -12.36 -11.74
C ILE A 286 10.69 -12.38 -10.39
N THR A 287 9.37 -12.45 -10.43
CA THR A 287 8.52 -12.55 -9.23
C THR A 287 7.51 -13.66 -9.41
N TYR A 288 7.31 -14.46 -8.37
CA TYR A 288 6.17 -15.35 -8.22
C TYR A 288 5.32 -14.88 -7.05
N ALA A 289 4.04 -14.70 -7.26
CA ALA A 289 3.10 -14.28 -6.22
C ALA A 289 1.84 -15.14 -6.26
N GLN A 290 1.24 -15.37 -5.09
CA GLN A 290 -0.02 -16.09 -4.98
C GLN A 290 -0.80 -15.69 -3.73
N ASN A 291 -2.12 -15.81 -3.80
CA ASN A 291 -2.98 -15.83 -2.63
C ASN A 291 -3.88 -17.07 -2.65
N SER A 292 -4.17 -17.60 -1.45
CA SER A 292 -5.04 -18.77 -1.32
C SER A 292 -6.51 -18.37 -1.34
N PRO A 293 -7.39 -19.26 -1.82
CA PRO A 293 -8.82 -19.14 -1.54
C PRO A 293 -9.04 -19.11 -0.03
N GLY A 294 -9.91 -18.23 0.44
CA GLY A 294 -10.23 -18.15 1.85
C GLY A 294 -11.00 -19.36 2.34
N SER A 295 -10.69 -19.83 3.53
CA SER A 295 -11.49 -20.80 4.27
C SER A 295 -12.36 -20.05 5.29
N PHE A 296 -13.67 -20.39 5.37
CA PHE A 296 -14.57 -19.80 6.36
C PHE A 296 -14.18 -20.24 7.76
N LEU A 297 -14.19 -19.30 8.70
CA LEU A 297 -13.96 -19.60 10.10
C LEU A 297 -15.23 -20.19 10.73
N PRO A 298 -15.11 -21.05 11.76
CA PRO A 298 -16.26 -21.58 12.50
C PRO A 298 -17.17 -20.45 13.01
N GLY A 299 -18.49 -20.63 12.81
CA GLY A 299 -19.50 -19.64 13.21
C GLY A 299 -19.85 -18.59 12.14
N PHE A 300 -19.15 -18.57 11.01
CA PHE A 300 -19.50 -17.73 9.89
C PHE A 300 -20.03 -18.59 8.73
N PRO A 301 -21.30 -18.46 8.37
CA PRO A 301 -21.84 -19.19 7.25
C PRO A 301 -21.20 -18.70 5.92
N PRO A 302 -21.06 -19.57 4.92
CA PRO A 302 -20.65 -19.12 3.59
C PRO A 302 -21.62 -18.06 3.06
N PRO A 303 -21.16 -17.09 2.26
CA PRO A 303 -22.05 -16.14 1.62
C PRO A 303 -23.06 -16.85 0.73
N SER A 304 -24.17 -16.17 0.42
CA SER A 304 -25.14 -16.73 -0.53
C SER A 304 -24.47 -16.95 -1.90
N PRO A 305 -24.91 -17.94 -2.68
CA PRO A 305 -24.34 -18.24 -4.00
C PRO A 305 -24.34 -17.05 -4.98
N SER A 306 -25.09 -15.99 -4.68
CA SER A 306 -25.18 -14.78 -5.50
C SER A 306 -24.10 -13.72 -5.16
N SER A 307 -23.34 -13.88 -4.07
CA SER A 307 -22.28 -12.96 -3.67
C SER A 307 -20.92 -13.63 -3.75
N ILE A 308 -20.08 -13.23 -4.69
CA ILE A 308 -18.65 -13.61 -4.71
C ILE A 308 -18.01 -12.97 -3.49
N SER A 309 -17.72 -13.78 -2.49
CA SER A 309 -17.04 -13.29 -1.29
C SER A 309 -15.57 -12.97 -1.60
N ARG A 310 -14.96 -12.09 -0.82
CA ARG A 310 -13.51 -11.82 -0.90
C ARG A 310 -12.68 -13.11 -0.68
N ALA A 311 -13.22 -14.10 0.01
CA ALA A 311 -12.64 -15.42 0.22
C ALA A 311 -12.43 -16.22 -1.07
N GLU A 312 -13.21 -15.93 -2.11
CA GLU A 312 -13.15 -16.63 -3.38
C GLU A 312 -12.23 -15.94 -4.40
N ARG A 313 -11.64 -14.78 -4.04
CA ARG A 313 -10.71 -14.04 -4.91
C ARG A 313 -9.30 -14.58 -4.75
N ALA A 314 -8.95 -15.60 -5.50
CA ALA A 314 -7.65 -16.24 -5.47
C ALA A 314 -7.05 -16.36 -6.86
N GLN A 315 -5.76 -16.10 -6.95
CA GLN A 315 -4.98 -16.16 -8.17
C GLN A 315 -3.49 -16.37 -7.87
N SER A 316 -2.73 -16.65 -8.91
CA SER A 316 -1.26 -16.60 -8.87
C SER A 316 -0.74 -15.86 -10.09
N ALA A 317 0.43 -15.25 -9.96
CA ALA A 317 1.09 -14.54 -11.04
C ALA A 317 2.58 -14.88 -11.10
N VAL A 318 3.12 -14.92 -12.32
CA VAL A 318 4.54 -14.90 -12.60
C VAL A 318 4.82 -13.62 -13.38
N SER A 319 5.68 -12.78 -12.84
CA SER A 319 6.10 -11.51 -13.45
C SER A 319 7.54 -11.60 -13.92
N LEU A 320 7.79 -11.16 -15.13
CA LEU A 320 9.13 -10.92 -15.67
C LEU A 320 9.26 -9.43 -15.94
N GLY A 321 10.29 -8.79 -15.40
CA GLY A 321 10.46 -7.37 -15.57
C GLY A 321 11.88 -6.93 -15.78
N LEU A 322 11.99 -5.69 -16.27
CA LEU A 322 13.25 -4.99 -16.48
C LEU A 322 13.10 -3.55 -16.01
N ARG A 323 13.94 -3.14 -15.08
CA ARG A 323 14.13 -1.74 -14.71
C ARG A 323 15.37 -1.19 -15.43
N TRP A 324 15.26 0.02 -15.96
CA TRP A 324 16.34 0.75 -16.61
C TRP A 324 16.50 2.14 -15.98
N ASP A 325 17.54 2.33 -15.17
CA ASP A 325 17.92 3.62 -14.58
C ASP A 325 18.62 4.49 -15.65
N PHE A 326 17.86 5.06 -16.59
CA PHE A 326 18.42 5.74 -17.74
C PHE A 326 18.89 7.16 -17.43
N MET A 327 18.29 7.81 -16.43
CA MET A 327 18.64 9.16 -16.00
C MET A 327 18.69 9.23 -14.47
N LYS A 328 19.34 10.25 -13.92
CA LYS A 328 19.35 10.49 -12.46
C LYS A 328 17.91 10.69 -11.96
N ASN A 329 17.55 10.04 -10.88
CA ASN A 329 16.23 10.12 -10.25
C ASN A 329 15.06 9.70 -11.15
N THR A 330 15.33 8.95 -12.22
CA THR A 330 14.29 8.53 -13.18
C THR A 330 14.64 7.15 -13.73
N ASP A 331 13.66 6.27 -13.73
CA ASP A 331 13.77 4.95 -14.33
C ASP A 331 12.60 4.66 -15.29
N LEU A 332 12.82 3.69 -16.16
CA LEU A 332 11.80 3.06 -17.00
C LEU A 332 11.69 1.61 -16.59
N LYS A 333 10.48 1.14 -16.37
CA LYS A 333 10.19 -0.26 -16.08
C LYS A 333 9.28 -0.85 -17.12
N LEU A 334 9.60 -2.07 -17.53
CA LEU A 334 8.77 -2.92 -18.38
C LEU A 334 8.47 -4.19 -17.59
N GLN A 335 7.22 -4.62 -17.56
CA GLN A 335 6.81 -5.83 -16.87
C GLN A 335 5.79 -6.61 -17.71
N TYR A 336 5.95 -7.92 -17.70
CA TYR A 336 5.01 -8.87 -18.28
C TYR A 336 4.57 -9.84 -17.21
N ASP A 337 3.28 -9.91 -16.96
CA ASP A 337 2.65 -10.76 -15.97
C ASP A 337 1.86 -11.87 -16.67
N GLN A 338 2.07 -13.11 -16.24
CA GLN A 338 1.19 -14.21 -16.52
C GLN A 338 0.35 -14.51 -15.28
N VAL A 339 -0.93 -14.18 -15.32
CA VAL A 339 -1.89 -14.38 -14.23
C VAL A 339 -2.71 -15.63 -14.48
N LYS A 340 -2.86 -16.46 -13.44
CA LYS A 340 -3.75 -17.63 -13.44
C LYS A 340 -4.76 -17.48 -12.30
N LEU A 341 -6.05 -17.44 -12.65
CA LEU A 341 -7.14 -17.48 -11.68
C LEU A 341 -7.28 -18.89 -11.08
N SER A 342 -7.67 -18.97 -9.82
CA SER A 342 -7.96 -20.28 -9.20
C SER A 342 -9.21 -20.92 -9.79
N ASP A 343 -9.32 -22.25 -9.67
CA ASP A 343 -10.38 -23.04 -10.32
C ASP A 343 -11.80 -22.75 -9.80
N ASN A 344 -11.95 -21.93 -8.78
CA ASN A 344 -13.23 -21.48 -8.20
C ASN A 344 -13.28 -19.98 -7.96
N SER A 345 -12.49 -19.19 -8.70
CA SER A 345 -12.30 -17.76 -8.46
C SER A 345 -12.20 -16.96 -9.75
N ASN A 346 -12.81 -15.78 -9.75
CA ASN A 346 -12.57 -14.74 -10.75
C ASN A 346 -11.37 -13.83 -10.39
N GLY A 347 -10.56 -14.23 -9.41
CA GLY A 347 -9.37 -13.48 -8.99
C GLY A 347 -9.67 -12.04 -8.55
N PHE A 348 -8.76 -11.15 -8.86
CA PHE A 348 -8.88 -9.72 -8.55
C PHE A 348 -9.51 -8.89 -9.68
N LEU A 349 -10.04 -9.52 -10.72
CA LEU A 349 -10.70 -8.81 -11.81
C LEU A 349 -11.89 -7.98 -11.30
N ALA A 350 -12.01 -6.77 -11.81
CA ALA A 350 -13.16 -5.89 -11.61
C ALA A 350 -14.08 -5.93 -12.84
N ASN A 351 -15.28 -5.38 -12.71
CA ASN A 351 -16.24 -5.18 -13.80
C ASN A 351 -16.59 -6.46 -14.60
N VAL A 352 -16.41 -7.63 -14.00
CA VAL A 352 -16.80 -8.90 -14.63
C VAL A 352 -18.34 -8.91 -14.80
N PRO A 353 -18.87 -9.09 -16.04
CA PRO A 353 -20.30 -9.06 -16.26
C PRO A 353 -21.04 -10.13 -15.45
N PRO A 354 -22.28 -9.88 -15.00
CA PRO A 354 -23.07 -10.85 -14.28
C PRO A 354 -23.23 -12.18 -15.06
N GLY A 355 -22.97 -13.30 -14.39
CA GLY A 355 -23.07 -14.64 -14.98
C GLY A 355 -21.82 -15.12 -15.73
N VAL A 356 -20.81 -14.28 -15.90
CA VAL A 356 -19.52 -14.69 -16.48
C VAL A 356 -18.68 -15.38 -15.42
N ILE A 357 -18.23 -16.60 -15.72
CA ILE A 357 -17.36 -17.41 -14.87
C ILE A 357 -16.00 -17.53 -15.55
N LEU A 358 -14.94 -17.10 -14.86
CA LEU A 358 -13.58 -17.07 -15.37
C LEU A 358 -12.65 -18.02 -14.61
N TYR A 359 -13.20 -19.03 -13.96
CA TYR A 359 -12.46 -19.97 -13.12
C TYR A 359 -11.36 -20.69 -13.89
N GLY A 360 -10.15 -20.71 -13.34
CA GLY A 360 -8.98 -21.32 -13.95
C GLY A 360 -8.43 -20.59 -15.17
N ALA A 361 -9.01 -19.46 -15.56
CA ALA A 361 -8.56 -18.69 -16.73
C ALA A 361 -7.13 -18.19 -16.54
N LYS A 362 -6.42 -18.08 -17.65
CA LYS A 362 -5.08 -17.46 -17.71
C LYS A 362 -5.15 -16.26 -18.64
N PHE A 363 -4.46 -15.21 -18.25
CA PHE A 363 -4.31 -14.02 -19.06
C PHE A 363 -2.95 -13.38 -18.82
N HIS A 364 -2.61 -12.43 -19.66
CA HIS A 364 -1.34 -11.72 -19.64
C HIS A 364 -1.58 -10.23 -19.48
N VAL A 365 -0.69 -9.58 -18.72
CA VAL A 365 -0.67 -8.13 -18.60
C VAL A 365 0.71 -7.64 -19.04
N PHE A 366 0.74 -6.64 -19.88
CA PHE A 366 1.94 -5.90 -20.21
C PHE A 366 1.82 -4.51 -19.64
N SER A 367 2.86 -4.06 -18.93
CA SER A 367 2.91 -2.72 -18.33
C SER A 367 4.25 -2.05 -18.62
N ALA A 368 4.19 -0.73 -18.83
CA ALA A 368 5.36 0.13 -18.98
C ALA A 368 5.17 1.39 -18.15
N VAL A 369 6.17 1.73 -17.34
CA VAL A 369 6.08 2.87 -16.41
C VAL A 369 7.39 3.63 -16.38
N VAL A 370 7.31 4.96 -16.40
CA VAL A 370 8.41 5.86 -16.05
C VAL A 370 8.16 6.39 -14.66
N ASP A 371 9.09 6.11 -13.73
CA ASP A 371 9.08 6.65 -12.38
C ASP A 371 10.12 7.75 -12.23
N PHE A 372 9.81 8.77 -11.42
CA PHE A 372 10.72 9.86 -11.13
C PHE A 372 10.52 10.42 -9.71
N ILE A 373 11.60 10.99 -9.17
CA ILE A 373 11.61 11.75 -7.91
C ILE A 373 12.27 13.11 -8.12
N PHE A 374 11.83 14.14 -7.41
CA PHE A 374 12.32 15.52 -7.55
C PHE A 374 12.40 16.26 -6.22
#